data_5d952a5d84f228aa7265f22472b7e8be
#
_entry.id   5d952a5d84f228aa7265f22472b7e8be
#
_cell.length_a   1.000
_cell.length_b   1.000
_cell.length_c   1.000
_cell.angle_alpha   90.00
_cell.angle_beta   90.00
_cell.angle_gamma   90.00
#
_symmetry.space_group_name_H-M   'P 1'
#
loop_
_entity.id
_entity.type
_entity.pdbx_description
1 polymer ?
#
loop_
_entity_poly.entity_id
_entity_poly.type
_entity_poly.pdbx_seq_one_letter_code
_entity_poly.pdbx_strand_id
1 'polypeptide(L)'
;MQNVFLTVSGYIKGESGKERPMNQNQMDFDIRGDEVREECGVFGIYDFDGNDVASTIYYGLFALQHRGQESCGIAVSDTEGPKGKVSAYKGMGLCNEVFTPDVIEPLHGNIGVGHVRYST
;
A
#
# COMPACT_ATOMS: atom_id res chain seq x y z
N MET A 1 2.91 6.99 -23.33
CA MET A 1 3.53 7.10 -22.00
C MET A 1 2.43 7.19 -20.95
N GLN A 2 2.48 6.37 -19.95
CA GLN A 2 1.47 6.37 -18.90
C GLN A 2 1.69 7.54 -17.95
N ASN A 3 0.60 8.22 -17.62
CA ASN A 3 0.61 9.24 -16.59
C ASN A 3 0.20 8.57 -15.29
N VAL A 4 1.17 8.33 -14.44
CA VAL A 4 0.95 7.66 -13.16
C VAL A 4 1.31 8.60 -12.02
N PHE A 5 0.39 8.74 -11.10
CA PHE A 5 0.64 9.45 -9.84
C PHE A 5 0.78 8.44 -8.72
N LEU A 6 1.88 8.53 -7.99
CA LEU A 6 2.24 7.60 -6.94
C LEU A 6 2.41 8.32 -5.63
N THR A 7 1.78 7.80 -4.58
CA THR A 7 1.96 8.31 -3.23
C THR A 7 2.29 7.16 -2.30
N VAL A 8 3.31 7.34 -1.47
CA VAL A 8 3.65 6.42 -0.40
C VAL A 8 3.59 7.19 0.91
N SER A 9 2.88 6.65 1.88
CA SER A 9 2.82 7.24 3.21
C SER A 9 2.77 6.16 4.27
N GLY A 10 3.08 6.55 5.49
CA GLY A 10 3.07 5.63 6.63
C GLY A 10 2.99 6.38 7.93
N TYR A 11 3.06 5.63 9.01
CA TYR A 11 3.07 6.16 10.36
C TYR A 11 4.26 5.61 11.10
N ILE A 12 4.83 6.45 11.94
CA ILE A 12 5.92 6.03 12.81
C ILE A 12 5.48 6.19 14.26
N LYS A 13 5.99 5.33 15.12
CA LYS A 13 5.71 5.38 16.55
C LYS A 13 6.98 5.83 17.25
N GLY A 14 6.92 6.99 17.87
CA GLY A 14 8.04 7.54 18.62
C GLY A 14 8.15 6.96 20.02
N GLU A 15 9.19 7.37 20.74
CA GLU A 15 9.45 6.94 22.12
C GLU A 15 8.27 7.19 23.05
N SER A 16 7.54 8.26 22.84
CA SER A 16 6.38 8.59 23.65
C SER A 16 5.16 7.72 23.37
N GLY A 17 5.25 6.83 22.41
CA GLY A 17 4.13 6.01 21.96
C GLY A 17 3.15 6.72 21.05
N LYS A 18 3.41 7.97 20.73
CA LYS A 18 2.54 8.73 19.84
C LYS A 18 2.87 8.43 18.38
N GLU A 19 1.82 8.23 17.61
CA GLU A 19 1.93 8.03 16.18
C GLU A 19 1.86 9.37 15.46
N ARG A 20 2.57 9.46 14.36
CA ARG A 20 2.50 10.63 13.49
C ARG A 20 2.69 10.21 12.02
N PRO A 21 2.10 10.95 11.08
CA PRO A 21 2.30 10.65 9.66
C PRO A 21 3.77 10.74 9.28
N MET A 22 4.22 9.77 8.49
CA MET A 22 5.56 9.75 7.95
C MET A 22 5.54 10.41 6.57
N ASN A 23 6.44 11.37 6.36
CA ASN A 23 6.63 11.95 5.04
C ASN A 23 7.88 11.35 4.39
N GLN A 24 8.10 11.65 3.11
CA GLN A 24 9.23 11.09 2.36
C GLN A 24 10.58 11.41 3.00
N ASN A 25 10.73 12.62 3.53
CA ASN A 25 11.97 13.02 4.17
C ASN A 25 12.23 12.21 5.44
N GLN A 26 11.18 11.93 6.19
CA GLN A 26 11.30 11.15 7.41
C GLN A 26 11.65 9.69 7.13
N MET A 27 11.19 9.14 6.02
CA MET A 27 11.52 7.76 5.65
C MET A 27 13.02 7.53 5.53
N ASP A 28 13.74 8.51 4.99
CA ASP A 28 15.19 8.42 4.83
C ASP A 28 15.94 8.47 6.16
N PHE A 29 15.37 9.17 7.15
CA PHE A 29 15.99 9.32 8.46
C PHE A 29 15.64 8.19 9.42
N ASP A 30 14.49 7.57 9.26
CA ASP A 30 13.99 6.57 10.19
C ASP A 30 14.80 5.29 10.15
N ILE A 31 15.60 5.09 9.13
CA ILE A 31 16.52 3.96 9.01
C ILE A 31 17.51 3.91 10.18
N ARG A 32 17.78 5.05 10.81
CA ARG A 32 18.76 5.15 11.90
C ARG A 32 18.17 4.99 13.28
N GLY A 33 16.84 5.04 13.40
CA GLY A 33 16.24 5.19 14.71
C GLY A 33 15.72 3.88 15.30
N ASP A 34 16.36 3.40 16.34
CA ASP A 34 15.81 2.29 17.12
C ASP A 34 14.54 2.68 17.86
N GLU A 35 14.31 3.97 17.99
CA GLU A 35 13.22 4.54 18.75
C GLU A 35 11.96 4.79 17.93
N VAL A 36 12.09 4.65 16.60
CA VAL A 36 11.00 4.91 15.67
C VAL A 36 10.67 3.62 14.94
N ARG A 37 9.40 3.25 14.95
CA ARG A 37 8.92 2.04 14.28
C ARG A 37 7.84 2.37 13.30
N GLU A 38 7.93 1.78 12.14
CA GLU A 38 6.89 1.86 11.13
C GLU A 38 5.78 0.87 11.49
N GLU A 39 4.55 1.34 11.60
CA GLU A 39 3.42 0.49 11.97
C GLU A 39 2.54 0.12 10.79
N CYS A 40 2.54 0.92 9.76
CA CYS A 40 1.85 0.56 8.52
C CYS A 40 2.43 1.34 7.36
N GLY A 41 2.26 0.78 6.18
CA GLY A 41 2.61 1.45 4.94
C GLY A 41 1.39 1.55 4.04
N VAL A 42 1.28 2.65 3.34
CA VAL A 42 0.20 2.91 2.39
C VAL A 42 0.82 3.30 1.05
N PHE A 43 0.26 2.77 -0.03
CA PHE A 43 0.77 2.96 -1.38
C PHE A 43 -0.43 3.21 -2.29
N GLY A 44 -0.42 4.31 -3.02
CA GLY A 44 -1.51 4.67 -3.90
C GLY A 44 -1.05 5.00 -5.31
N ILE A 45 -1.88 4.68 -6.30
CA ILE A 45 -1.60 4.95 -7.71
C ILE A 45 -2.87 5.42 -8.39
N TYR A 46 -2.70 6.38 -9.28
CA TYR A 46 -3.71 6.75 -10.24
C TYR A 46 -3.08 6.69 -11.65
N ASP A 47 -3.61 5.83 -12.50
CA ASP A 47 -3.18 5.73 -13.89
C ASP A 47 -4.17 6.49 -14.76
N PHE A 48 -3.72 7.61 -15.34
CA PHE A 48 -4.58 8.49 -16.14
C PHE A 48 -4.96 7.87 -17.49
N ASP A 49 -4.24 6.84 -17.92
CA ASP A 49 -4.53 6.17 -19.19
C ASP A 49 -5.53 5.02 -19.04
N GLY A 50 -6.01 4.79 -17.82
CA GLY A 50 -7.05 3.80 -17.56
C GLY A 50 -6.57 2.37 -17.40
N ASN A 51 -5.27 2.13 -17.26
CA ASN A 51 -4.75 0.79 -17.03
C ASN A 51 -5.00 0.32 -15.61
N ASP A 52 -5.18 -0.98 -15.43
CA ASP A 52 -5.35 -1.57 -14.11
C ASP A 52 -4.09 -1.38 -13.27
N VAL A 53 -4.28 -1.02 -12.01
CA VAL A 53 -3.17 -0.68 -11.11
C VAL A 53 -2.91 -1.72 -10.03
N ALA A 54 -3.76 -2.74 -9.89
CA ALA A 54 -3.62 -3.72 -8.81
C ALA A 54 -2.26 -4.41 -8.79
N SER A 55 -1.75 -4.82 -9.94
CA SER A 55 -0.43 -5.47 -10.02
C SER A 55 0.69 -4.54 -9.58
N THR A 56 0.63 -3.28 -9.99
CA THR A 56 1.64 -2.30 -9.62
C THR A 56 1.58 -2.01 -8.12
N ILE A 57 0.36 -1.93 -7.57
CA ILE A 57 0.19 -1.77 -6.12
C ILE A 57 0.79 -2.98 -5.39
N TYR A 58 0.54 -4.17 -5.87
CA TYR A 58 1.11 -5.38 -5.28
C TYR A 58 2.64 -5.31 -5.21
N TYR A 59 3.28 -4.92 -6.31
CA TYR A 59 4.74 -4.80 -6.33
C TYR A 59 5.23 -3.71 -5.38
N GLY A 60 4.49 -2.62 -5.25
CA GLY A 60 4.81 -1.58 -4.27
C GLY A 60 4.70 -2.09 -2.84
N LEU A 61 3.66 -2.83 -2.52
CA LEU A 61 3.50 -3.44 -1.20
C LEU A 61 4.58 -4.49 -0.94
N PHE A 62 4.90 -5.28 -1.95
CA PHE A 62 5.97 -6.28 -1.82
C PHE A 62 7.30 -5.62 -1.48
N ALA A 63 7.59 -4.47 -2.08
CA ALA A 63 8.79 -3.71 -1.77
C ALA A 63 8.79 -3.15 -0.33
N LEU A 64 7.61 -2.88 0.22
CA LEU A 64 7.46 -2.43 1.60
C LEU A 64 7.39 -3.59 2.60
N GLN A 65 7.21 -4.81 2.10
CA GLN A 65 7.10 -6.00 2.94
C GLN A 65 8.42 -6.30 3.63
N HIS A 66 8.35 -6.53 4.92
CA HIS A 66 9.52 -6.98 5.67
C HIS A 66 9.07 -7.74 6.91
N ARG A 67 10.03 -8.17 7.69
CA ARG A 67 9.79 -8.96 8.89
C ARG A 67 8.82 -8.24 9.83
N GLY A 68 7.79 -8.96 10.29
CA GLY A 68 6.77 -8.42 11.16
C GLY A 68 5.52 -7.97 10.43
N GLN A 69 5.49 -8.03 9.11
CA GLN A 69 4.31 -7.70 8.35
C GLN A 69 3.20 -8.73 8.63
N GLU A 70 2.03 -8.25 9.00
CA GLU A 70 0.96 -9.07 9.55
C GLU A 70 -0.22 -9.23 8.61
N SER A 71 -0.58 -8.17 7.91
CA SER A 71 -1.71 -8.18 6.98
C SER A 71 -1.48 -7.19 5.87
N CYS A 72 -2.27 -7.33 4.81
CA CYS A 72 -2.21 -6.43 3.67
C CYS A 72 -3.56 -6.38 2.95
N GLY A 73 -3.74 -5.33 2.16
CA GLY A 73 -4.96 -5.15 1.39
C GLY A 73 -4.73 -4.27 0.18
N ILE A 74 -5.54 -4.48 -0.84
CA ILE A 74 -5.58 -3.65 -2.05
C ILE A 74 -7.04 -3.32 -2.36
N ALA A 75 -7.30 -2.07 -2.68
CA ALA A 75 -8.62 -1.63 -3.13
C ALA A 75 -8.44 -0.81 -4.41
N VAL A 76 -9.24 -1.10 -5.41
CA VAL A 76 -9.16 -0.42 -6.71
C VAL A 76 -10.55 0.01 -7.16
N SER A 77 -10.59 1.04 -7.99
CA SER A 77 -11.80 1.54 -8.58
C SER A 77 -11.51 2.04 -10.00
N ASP A 78 -12.55 2.07 -10.83
CA ASP A 78 -12.46 2.57 -12.19
C ASP A 78 -13.05 3.98 -12.24
N THR A 79 -12.23 4.97 -12.58
CA THR A 79 -12.68 6.37 -12.63
C THR A 79 -13.68 6.62 -13.76
N GLU A 80 -13.72 5.76 -14.76
CA GLU A 80 -14.67 5.84 -15.88
C GLU A 80 -15.86 4.91 -15.69
N GLY A 81 -15.87 4.13 -14.62
CA GLY A 81 -16.92 3.16 -14.35
C GLY A 81 -18.01 3.70 -13.44
N PRO A 82 -18.90 2.83 -12.98
CA PRO A 82 -19.96 3.21 -12.07
C PRO A 82 -19.43 3.84 -10.78
N LYS A 83 -20.02 4.95 -10.39
CA LYS A 83 -19.60 5.65 -9.17
C LYS A 83 -19.86 4.80 -7.93
N GLY A 84 -18.92 4.86 -7.01
CA GLY A 84 -19.03 4.18 -5.73
C GLY A 84 -18.71 2.70 -5.76
N LYS A 85 -18.26 2.18 -6.90
CA LYS A 85 -17.88 0.77 -7.01
C LYS A 85 -16.40 0.61 -6.72
N VAL A 86 -16.08 -0.18 -5.71
CA VAL A 86 -14.72 -0.48 -5.31
C VAL A 86 -14.55 -1.99 -5.25
N SER A 87 -13.47 -2.50 -5.83
CA SER A 87 -13.08 -3.90 -5.70
C SER A 87 -11.90 -3.96 -4.75
N ALA A 88 -12.00 -4.83 -3.75
CA ALA A 88 -10.97 -4.90 -2.72
C ALA A 88 -10.72 -6.33 -2.27
N TYR A 89 -9.51 -6.59 -1.83
CA TYR A 89 -9.15 -7.85 -1.19
C TYR A 89 -8.13 -7.57 -0.09
N LYS A 90 -8.32 -8.21 1.04
CA LYS A 90 -7.39 -8.09 2.16
C LYS A 90 -7.26 -9.44 2.86
N GLY A 91 -6.14 -9.66 3.49
CA GLY A 91 -5.91 -10.90 4.21
C GLY A 91 -4.79 -10.79 5.22
N MET A 92 -4.72 -11.79 6.06
CA MET A 92 -3.65 -11.95 7.03
C MET A 92 -2.51 -12.70 6.37
N GLY A 93 -1.29 -12.24 6.58
CA GLY A 93 -0.11 -12.87 6.02
C GLY A 93 0.72 -11.90 5.19
N LEU A 94 1.76 -12.44 4.59
CA LEU A 94 2.65 -11.66 3.73
C LEU A 94 1.97 -11.36 2.38
N CYS A 95 2.37 -10.27 1.74
CA CYS A 95 1.77 -9.85 0.48
C CYS A 95 1.81 -10.97 -0.58
N ASN A 96 2.93 -11.68 -0.67
CA ASN A 96 3.06 -12.76 -1.64
C ASN A 96 2.24 -14.00 -1.30
N GLU A 97 1.80 -14.12 -0.05
CA GLU A 97 0.89 -15.20 0.37
C GLU A 97 -0.56 -14.83 0.13
N VAL A 98 -0.90 -13.56 0.38
CA VAL A 98 -2.29 -13.06 0.27
C VAL A 98 -2.66 -12.79 -1.18
N PHE A 99 -1.76 -12.17 -1.94
CA PHE A 99 -2.05 -11.75 -3.32
C PHE A 99 -1.44 -12.73 -4.31
N THR A 100 -2.17 -13.82 -4.55
CA THR A 100 -1.85 -14.73 -5.64
C THR A 100 -2.35 -14.15 -6.97
N PRO A 101 -1.90 -14.65 -8.12
CA PRO A 101 -2.41 -14.18 -9.41
C PRO A 101 -3.94 -14.27 -9.51
N ASP A 102 -4.54 -15.30 -8.93
CA ASP A 102 -6.00 -15.48 -8.95
C ASP A 102 -6.73 -14.39 -8.17
N VAL A 103 -6.11 -13.84 -7.14
CA VAL A 103 -6.68 -12.76 -6.33
C VAL A 103 -6.53 -11.43 -7.04
N ILE A 104 -5.39 -11.19 -7.68
CA ILE A 104 -5.11 -9.92 -8.34
C ILE A 104 -5.90 -9.76 -9.64
N GLU A 105 -6.06 -10.82 -10.40
CA GLU A 105 -6.68 -10.77 -11.71
C GLU A 105 -8.07 -10.10 -11.73
N PRO A 106 -8.98 -10.38 -10.79
CA PRO A 106 -10.28 -9.72 -10.79
C PRO A 106 -10.29 -8.29 -10.27
N LEU A 107 -9.17 -7.78 -9.78
CA LEU A 107 -9.09 -6.42 -9.25
C LEU A 107 -8.84 -5.44 -10.39
N HIS A 108 -9.92 -4.96 -10.99
CA HIS A 108 -9.86 -4.02 -12.11
C HIS A 108 -10.12 -2.59 -11.66
N GLY A 109 -9.28 -1.69 -12.10
CA GLY A 109 -9.43 -0.28 -11.83
C GLY A 109 -8.14 0.47 -12.07
N ASN A 110 -8.27 1.75 -12.41
CA ASN A 110 -7.13 2.60 -12.74
C ASN A 110 -6.74 3.53 -11.60
N ILE A 111 -7.42 3.47 -10.48
CA ILE A 111 -7.05 4.16 -9.26
C ILE A 111 -7.14 3.18 -8.12
N GLY A 112 -6.19 3.21 -7.21
CA GLY A 112 -6.21 2.28 -6.11
C GLY A 112 -5.23 2.61 -5.02
N VAL A 113 -5.42 1.92 -3.89
CA VAL A 113 -4.54 2.01 -2.72
C VAL A 113 -4.25 0.62 -2.21
N GLY A 114 -3.07 0.47 -1.64
CA GLY A 114 -2.71 -0.73 -0.93
C GLY A 114 -2.15 -0.37 0.44
N HIS A 115 -2.23 -1.31 1.36
CA HIS A 115 -1.61 -1.11 2.66
C HIS A 115 -1.00 -2.40 3.17
N VAL A 116 -0.01 -2.24 4.02
CA VAL A 116 0.56 -3.33 4.83
C VAL A 116 0.54 -2.88 6.28
N ARG A 117 0.25 -3.81 7.16
CA ARG A 117 0.27 -3.58 8.59
C ARG A 117 1.36 -4.42 9.20
N TYR A 118 2.10 -3.82 10.10
CA TYR A 118 3.17 -4.51 10.83
C TYR A 118 2.75 -4.78 12.26
N SER A 119 3.21 -5.91 12.75
CA SER A 119 3.06 -6.26 14.15
C SER A 119 3.94 -5.34 15.01
N THR A 120 3.38 -4.85 16.08
CA THR A 120 4.11 -3.96 17.00
C THR A 120 4.74 -4.69 18.17
#